data_a9f4dbb1848bccfd5c1bac4888df3f4c
#
_entry.id   a9f4dbb1848bccfd5c1bac4888df3f4c
#
_cell.length_a   1.000
_cell.length_b   1.000
_cell.length_c   1.000
_cell.angle_alpha   90.00
_cell.angle_beta   90.00
_cell.angle_gamma   90.00
#
_symmetry.space_group_name_H-M   'P 1'
#
loop_
_entity.id
_entity.type
_entity.pdbx_description
1 polymer ?
#
loop_
_entity_poly.entity_id
_entity_poly.type
_entity_poly.pdbx_seq_one_letter_code
_entity_poly.pdbx_strand_id
1 'polypeptide(L)'
;MADRGMRGSGIAGLEELSCCVLPGRIDRGLILLCDHAGNAMPPGYGTLGLPPDQLKRHIAYDIGAAAVTRALAAGLGVPAVMTCYSRLLIDPNRGRDDPTLIMRLSDGAVVPGNRKLDAAERDKRLSLYYEPYHRAVDGVIGRFLEAGVAPLLLSIHSFTESWKELPRPWHVGVLFGDDARLANPLLEAFYAEGDLIVGENEPYAGQLEGDCLWQHGVQRGLANAIVEIRQDLIRDAAGQAAWGKRMARIVEKVLQDAAIAGLGASASGSGEWGVGNGGVVVRQPPTPHSRPPHSRLHDLAHQKDGDHPMSKLDKGLTTELEAAAFRRLVEHFRKRTDVQNIDLMNLAGFCRNCLSNWYQEAAAERGVTLTKDAAREIVYGMPYKEWQAKHQKEASAEAAAAFDKSKH
;
A
#
# COMPACT_ATOMS: atom_id res chain seq x y z
N MET A 1 55.28 -6.00 14.36
CA MET A 1 54.55 -6.75 15.41
C MET A 1 53.08 -6.68 15.04
N ALA A 2 52.50 -7.81 14.76
CA ALA A 2 51.22 -7.97 14.10
C ALA A 2 50.04 -7.70 15.03
N ASP A 3 49.17 -6.87 14.54
CA ASP A 3 47.83 -6.64 15.13
C ASP A 3 46.90 -7.81 14.69
N ARG A 4 46.44 -8.59 15.66
CA ARG A 4 45.44 -9.63 15.45
C ARG A 4 44.06 -9.08 15.72
N GLY A 5 43.44 -8.54 14.66
CA GLY A 5 42.03 -8.20 14.66
C GLY A 5 41.16 -9.45 14.78
N MET A 6 40.28 -9.46 15.77
CA MET A 6 39.26 -10.46 16.02
C MET A 6 38.28 -10.58 14.86
N ARG A 7 38.16 -11.79 14.30
CA ARG A 7 37.09 -12.15 13.40
C ARG A 7 35.83 -12.45 14.21
N GLY A 8 34.90 -11.53 14.24
CA GLY A 8 33.54 -11.74 14.73
C GLY A 8 32.72 -12.53 13.68
N SER A 9 31.95 -13.44 14.17
CA SER A 9 31.16 -14.49 13.52
C SER A 9 30.23 -14.06 12.40
N GLY A 10 30.15 -14.88 11.38
CA GLY A 10 29.52 -14.81 10.05
C GLY A 10 28.03 -14.51 9.90
N ILE A 11 27.38 -13.75 10.78
CA ILE A 11 25.99 -13.30 10.60
C ILE A 11 25.90 -11.79 10.29
N ALA A 12 26.81 -10.98 10.81
CA ALA A 12 26.83 -9.52 10.56
C ALA A 12 27.02 -9.12 9.08
N GLY A 13 27.70 -9.94 8.29
CA GLY A 13 27.95 -9.65 6.87
C GLY A 13 26.76 -9.89 5.92
N LEU A 14 25.75 -10.65 6.33
CA LEU A 14 24.55 -10.90 5.51
C LEU A 14 23.45 -9.84 5.70
N GLU A 15 23.39 -9.23 6.89
CA GLU A 15 22.45 -8.14 7.18
C GLU A 15 22.81 -6.86 6.39
N GLU A 16 24.11 -6.58 6.22
CA GLU A 16 24.60 -5.47 5.40
C GLU A 16 24.29 -5.64 3.89
N LEU A 17 24.04 -6.88 3.43
CA LEU A 17 23.75 -7.18 2.02
C LEU A 17 22.26 -7.13 1.68
N SER A 18 21.36 -7.25 2.65
CA SER A 18 19.90 -7.30 2.38
C SER A 18 19.24 -5.92 2.38
N CYS A 19 19.80 -4.97 3.10
CA CYS A 19 19.34 -3.59 3.13
C CYS A 19 20.49 -2.59 3.28
N CYS A 20 20.22 -1.34 2.95
CA CYS A 20 21.13 -0.21 3.08
C CYS A 20 20.52 0.78 4.06
N VAL A 21 21.23 1.14 5.12
CA VAL A 21 20.85 2.19 6.05
C VAL A 21 21.71 3.41 5.81
N LEU A 22 21.11 4.50 5.38
CA LEU A 22 21.77 5.79 5.26
C LEU A 22 21.68 6.51 6.62
N PRO A 23 22.80 7.01 7.15
CA PRO A 23 22.80 7.77 8.40
C PRO A 23 22.12 9.13 8.21
N GLY A 24 21.57 9.69 9.28
CA GLY A 24 20.96 11.00 9.29
C GLY A 24 20.71 11.51 10.71
N ARG A 25 20.19 12.72 10.78
CA ARG A 25 19.92 13.46 12.01
C ARG A 25 18.59 13.03 12.62
N ILE A 26 18.58 12.74 13.92
CA ILE A 26 17.39 12.34 14.68
C ILE A 26 16.47 13.56 14.93
N ASP A 27 17.07 14.71 15.21
CA ASP A 27 16.35 15.96 15.51
C ASP A 27 15.49 16.49 14.36
N ARG A 28 15.64 15.92 13.14
CA ARG A 28 14.75 16.20 12.01
C ARG A 28 13.38 15.51 12.10
N GLY A 29 13.21 14.54 12.99
CA GLY A 29 11.93 13.87 13.22
C GLY A 29 11.41 13.02 12.05
N LEU A 30 12.22 12.68 11.04
CA LEU A 30 11.80 11.96 9.84
C LEU A 30 12.71 10.79 9.54
N ILE A 31 12.12 9.66 9.16
CA ILE A 31 12.77 8.48 8.60
C ILE A 31 12.20 8.24 7.20
N LEU A 32 13.08 8.04 6.21
CA LEU A 32 12.69 7.64 4.86
C LEU A 32 12.79 6.12 4.73
N LEU A 33 11.82 5.52 4.05
CA LEU A 33 11.81 4.10 3.67
C LEU A 33 11.78 3.98 2.14
N CYS A 34 12.36 2.92 1.61
CA CYS A 34 12.20 2.54 0.21
C CYS A 34 12.22 1.02 0.10
N ASP A 35 11.03 0.45 0.18
CA ASP A 35 10.81 -1.00 0.29
C ASP A 35 11.17 -1.75 -0.98
N HIS A 36 11.15 -1.06 -2.13
CA HIS A 36 11.43 -1.64 -3.45
C HIS A 36 12.60 -0.93 -4.15
N ALA A 37 13.67 -0.62 -3.39
CA ALA A 37 14.78 0.18 -3.87
C ALA A 37 15.71 -0.54 -4.85
N GLY A 38 15.76 -1.88 -4.82
CA GLY A 38 16.72 -2.66 -5.59
C GLY A 38 16.11 -3.79 -6.39
N ASN A 39 16.81 -4.19 -7.45
CA ASN A 39 16.48 -5.35 -8.29
C ASN A 39 17.57 -6.42 -8.30
N ALA A 40 18.54 -6.33 -7.41
CA ALA A 40 19.59 -7.35 -7.29
C ALA A 40 19.00 -8.69 -6.86
N MET A 41 19.70 -9.76 -7.22
CA MET A 41 19.41 -11.12 -6.74
C MET A 41 20.62 -11.65 -5.97
N PRO A 42 20.41 -12.30 -4.83
CA PRO A 42 21.52 -12.91 -4.10
C PRO A 42 22.16 -14.06 -4.89
N PRO A 43 23.41 -14.41 -4.59
CA PRO A 43 24.04 -15.58 -5.16
C PRO A 43 23.19 -16.85 -4.97
N GLY A 44 23.07 -17.66 -6.03
CA GLY A 44 22.29 -18.89 -6.03
C GLY A 44 20.84 -18.75 -6.52
N TYR A 45 20.29 -17.54 -6.57
CA TYR A 45 18.91 -17.31 -7.09
C TYR A 45 18.87 -16.99 -8.59
N GLY A 46 20.02 -16.61 -9.18
CA GLY A 46 20.09 -16.21 -10.60
C GLY A 46 19.08 -15.11 -10.92
N THR A 47 18.22 -15.34 -11.91
CA THR A 47 17.11 -14.43 -12.27
C THR A 47 15.75 -14.97 -11.84
N LEU A 48 15.70 -15.93 -10.92
CA LEU A 48 14.50 -16.72 -10.60
C LEU A 48 13.91 -17.43 -11.84
N GLY A 49 14.74 -17.69 -12.87
CA GLY A 49 14.34 -18.29 -14.14
C GLY A 49 13.65 -17.34 -15.11
N LEU A 50 13.62 -16.05 -14.81
CA LEU A 50 13.14 -15.02 -15.71
C LEU A 50 14.21 -14.62 -16.74
N PRO A 51 13.83 -14.16 -17.94
CA PRO A 51 14.75 -13.42 -18.81
C PRO A 51 15.34 -12.21 -18.08
N PRO A 52 16.64 -11.88 -18.26
CA PRO A 52 17.31 -10.82 -17.50
C PRO A 52 16.69 -9.41 -17.64
N ASP A 53 16.02 -9.14 -18.76
CA ASP A 53 15.30 -7.88 -19.00
C ASP A 53 14.09 -7.70 -18.06
N GLN A 54 13.47 -8.79 -17.61
CA GLN A 54 12.35 -8.73 -16.68
C GLN A 54 12.75 -8.17 -15.31
N LEU A 55 14.01 -8.36 -14.90
CA LEU A 55 14.53 -7.76 -13.66
C LEU A 55 14.76 -6.23 -13.78
N LYS A 56 14.64 -5.67 -14.95
CA LYS A 56 14.70 -4.21 -15.17
C LYS A 56 13.31 -3.56 -15.21
N ARG A 57 12.24 -4.36 -15.13
CA ARG A 57 10.87 -3.87 -15.11
C ARG A 57 10.41 -3.50 -13.70
N HIS A 58 9.35 -2.73 -13.63
CA HIS A 58 8.65 -2.36 -12.38
C HIS A 58 8.19 -3.56 -11.53
N ILE A 59 8.09 -4.75 -12.11
CA ILE A 59 7.77 -5.98 -11.37
C ILE A 59 8.86 -6.37 -10.37
N ALA A 60 10.10 -5.96 -10.63
CA ALA A 60 11.25 -6.33 -9.83
C ALA A 60 11.63 -5.29 -8.79
N TYR A 61 11.38 -4.01 -9.05
CA TYR A 61 11.72 -2.88 -8.19
C TYR A 61 11.02 -1.60 -8.67
N ASP A 62 10.99 -0.59 -7.84
CA ASP A 62 10.40 0.71 -8.17
C ASP A 62 11.43 1.60 -8.86
N ILE A 63 11.30 1.74 -10.19
CA ILE A 63 12.27 2.43 -11.04
C ILE A 63 12.43 3.90 -10.59
N GLY A 64 13.67 4.29 -10.30
CA GLY A 64 14.03 5.65 -9.89
C GLY A 64 13.82 5.97 -8.40
N ALA A 65 12.98 5.23 -7.67
CA ALA A 65 12.64 5.51 -6.27
C ALA A 65 13.88 5.56 -5.35
N ALA A 66 14.82 4.62 -5.52
CA ALA A 66 16.06 4.58 -4.74
C ALA A 66 16.92 5.84 -4.89
N ALA A 67 17.05 6.37 -6.10
CA ALA A 67 17.84 7.57 -6.36
C ALA A 67 17.17 8.81 -5.78
N VAL A 68 15.85 8.94 -5.90
CA VAL A 68 15.07 10.01 -5.28
C VAL A 68 15.20 9.93 -3.75
N THR A 69 15.07 8.75 -3.15
CA THR A 69 15.22 8.55 -1.69
C THR A 69 16.61 8.99 -1.21
N ARG A 70 17.68 8.62 -1.91
CA ARG A 70 19.05 9.04 -1.58
C ARG A 70 19.23 10.56 -1.66
N ALA A 71 18.71 11.17 -2.73
CA ALA A 71 18.78 12.61 -2.92
C ALA A 71 17.98 13.34 -1.83
N LEU A 72 16.81 12.85 -1.49
CA LEU A 72 15.95 13.37 -0.43
C LEU A 72 16.62 13.25 0.94
N ALA A 73 17.16 12.06 1.27
CA ALA A 73 17.88 11.81 2.51
C ALA A 73 19.07 12.77 2.69
N ALA A 74 19.87 12.92 1.63
CA ALA A 74 21.01 13.84 1.63
C ALA A 74 20.57 15.32 1.74
N GLY A 75 19.50 15.72 1.01
CA GLY A 75 19.00 17.09 1.02
C GLY A 75 18.42 17.53 2.36
N LEU A 76 17.76 16.63 3.07
CA LEU A 76 17.16 16.88 4.39
C LEU A 76 18.09 16.53 5.56
N GLY A 77 19.15 15.77 5.32
CA GLY A 77 20.03 15.26 6.36
C GLY A 77 19.35 14.21 7.26
N VAL A 78 18.39 13.43 6.74
CA VAL A 78 17.60 12.45 7.48
C VAL A 78 18.05 11.01 7.17
N PRO A 79 17.86 10.05 8.08
CA PRO A 79 18.17 8.65 7.80
C PRO A 79 17.19 8.04 6.79
N ALA A 80 17.68 7.03 6.06
CA ALA A 80 16.84 6.21 5.19
C ALA A 80 17.17 4.73 5.33
N VAL A 81 16.17 3.87 5.22
CA VAL A 81 16.31 2.42 5.15
C VAL A 81 15.78 1.97 3.79
N MET A 82 16.60 1.23 3.05
CA MET A 82 16.32 0.86 1.66
C MET A 82 16.66 -0.61 1.43
N THR A 83 15.83 -1.32 0.67
CA THR A 83 16.15 -2.70 0.28
C THR A 83 17.26 -2.76 -0.78
N CYS A 84 17.96 -3.88 -0.84
CA CYS A 84 18.97 -4.14 -1.88
C CYS A 84 18.47 -5.13 -2.94
N TYR A 85 17.59 -6.05 -2.56
CA TYR A 85 17.14 -7.14 -3.42
C TYR A 85 15.75 -6.87 -4.02
N SER A 86 15.50 -7.57 -5.13
CA SER A 86 14.23 -7.49 -5.86
C SER A 86 13.06 -7.99 -5.02
N ARG A 87 11.94 -7.28 -5.09
CA ARG A 87 10.66 -7.72 -4.51
C ARG A 87 10.16 -9.06 -5.06
N LEU A 88 10.68 -9.51 -6.20
CA LEU A 88 10.36 -10.84 -6.74
C LEU A 88 11.00 -11.97 -5.92
N LEU A 89 12.09 -11.70 -5.19
CA LEU A 89 12.70 -12.66 -4.27
C LEU A 89 11.81 -12.88 -3.06
N ILE A 90 11.46 -11.78 -2.41
CA ILE A 90 10.48 -11.65 -1.32
C ILE A 90 10.13 -10.17 -1.19
N ASP A 91 8.87 -9.84 -1.04
CA ASP A 91 8.39 -8.45 -0.98
C ASP A 91 8.32 -7.94 0.47
N PRO A 92 9.22 -7.05 0.90
CA PRO A 92 9.21 -6.53 2.27
C PRO A 92 8.02 -5.60 2.55
N ASN A 93 7.34 -5.14 1.50
CA ASN A 93 6.11 -4.37 1.62
C ASN A 93 4.85 -5.26 1.56
N ARG A 94 4.95 -6.48 2.09
CA ARG A 94 3.83 -7.41 2.25
C ARG A 94 3.88 -8.07 3.63
N GLY A 95 2.71 -8.39 4.17
CA GLY A 95 2.61 -9.18 5.39
C GLY A 95 3.18 -10.60 5.23
N ARG A 96 3.61 -11.21 6.33
CA ARG A 96 4.18 -12.58 6.29
C ARG A 96 3.20 -13.62 5.72
N ASP A 97 1.90 -13.41 5.93
CA ASP A 97 0.86 -14.33 5.50
C ASP A 97 0.19 -13.91 4.17
N ASP A 98 0.68 -12.80 3.57
CA ASP A 98 0.19 -12.35 2.28
C ASP A 98 0.59 -13.35 1.18
N PRO A 99 -0.37 -13.84 0.37
CA PRO A 99 -0.09 -14.77 -0.72
C PRO A 99 0.83 -14.16 -1.79
N THR A 100 0.97 -12.84 -1.84
CA THR A 100 1.85 -12.11 -2.76
C THR A 100 3.22 -11.75 -2.16
N LEU A 101 3.51 -12.18 -0.92
CA LEU A 101 4.83 -12.01 -0.29
C LEU A 101 5.97 -12.55 -1.17
N ILE A 102 5.75 -13.67 -1.83
CA ILE A 102 6.65 -14.25 -2.83
C ILE A 102 5.84 -14.49 -4.09
N MET A 103 5.82 -13.51 -4.98
CA MET A 103 4.97 -13.50 -6.16
C MET A 103 5.35 -14.59 -7.15
N ARG A 104 4.35 -15.36 -7.59
CA ARG A 104 4.48 -16.39 -8.65
C ARG A 104 4.16 -15.83 -10.03
N LEU A 105 3.38 -14.76 -10.07
CA LEU A 105 2.95 -14.03 -11.27
C LEU A 105 2.94 -12.54 -10.94
N SER A 106 3.55 -11.72 -11.78
CA SER A 106 3.54 -10.26 -11.66
C SER A 106 3.46 -9.64 -13.04
N ASP A 107 2.44 -8.84 -13.29
CA ASP A 107 2.17 -8.15 -14.57
C ASP A 107 2.47 -9.01 -15.81
N GLY A 108 1.81 -10.17 -15.88
CA GLY A 108 1.93 -11.13 -16.98
C GLY A 108 3.20 -11.99 -16.97
N ALA A 109 4.19 -11.68 -16.15
CA ALA A 109 5.42 -12.46 -16.03
C ALA A 109 5.26 -13.56 -14.96
N VAL A 110 5.32 -14.82 -15.40
CA VAL A 110 5.40 -15.97 -14.49
C VAL A 110 6.84 -16.06 -13.96
N VAL A 111 7.01 -16.16 -12.64
CA VAL A 111 8.33 -16.27 -11.98
C VAL A 111 8.62 -17.75 -11.71
N PRO A 112 9.45 -18.44 -12.55
CA PRO A 112 9.63 -19.88 -12.47
C PRO A 112 10.21 -20.34 -11.13
N GLY A 113 11.16 -19.60 -10.57
CA GLY A 113 11.80 -19.90 -9.29
C GLY A 113 10.89 -19.78 -8.07
N ASN A 114 9.69 -19.20 -8.23
CA ASN A 114 8.70 -19.05 -7.16
C ASN A 114 7.52 -20.04 -7.29
N ARG A 115 7.43 -20.81 -8.39
CA ARG A 115 6.27 -21.69 -8.65
C ARG A 115 6.13 -22.83 -7.67
N LYS A 116 7.25 -23.41 -7.26
CA LYS A 116 7.32 -24.59 -6.37
C LYS A 116 8.17 -24.26 -5.15
N LEU A 117 7.70 -23.29 -4.37
CA LEU A 117 8.38 -22.89 -3.15
C LEU A 117 7.91 -23.80 -2.01
N ASP A 118 8.82 -24.50 -1.36
CA ASP A 118 8.54 -25.22 -0.11
C ASP A 118 8.67 -24.30 1.11
N ALA A 119 8.22 -24.79 2.26
CA ALA A 119 8.26 -24.03 3.50
C ALA A 119 9.70 -23.67 3.92
N ALA A 120 10.67 -24.57 3.71
CA ALA A 120 12.06 -24.34 4.09
C ALA A 120 12.69 -23.19 3.29
N GLU A 121 12.45 -23.14 1.98
CA GLU A 121 12.95 -22.05 1.15
C GLU A 121 12.24 -20.73 1.45
N ARG A 122 10.92 -20.76 1.75
CA ARG A 122 10.17 -19.59 2.22
C ARG A 122 10.76 -19.04 3.52
N ASP A 123 10.99 -19.88 4.51
CA ASP A 123 11.54 -19.50 5.81
C ASP A 123 12.97 -18.96 5.68
N LYS A 124 13.77 -19.55 4.78
CA LYS A 124 15.10 -19.05 4.44
C LYS A 124 15.03 -17.62 3.86
N ARG A 125 14.12 -17.35 2.93
CA ARG A 125 13.96 -15.99 2.37
C ARG A 125 13.46 -15.00 3.39
N LEU A 126 12.55 -15.41 4.26
CA LEU A 126 12.10 -14.60 5.40
C LEU A 126 13.29 -14.20 6.29
N SER A 127 14.07 -15.18 6.73
CA SER A 127 15.16 -14.93 7.69
C SER A 127 16.34 -14.16 7.10
N LEU A 128 16.66 -14.34 5.81
CA LEU A 128 17.85 -13.74 5.19
C LEU A 128 17.58 -12.40 4.50
N TYR A 129 16.33 -12.11 4.04
CA TYR A 129 16.07 -10.96 3.19
C TYR A 129 14.93 -10.08 3.69
N TYR A 130 13.89 -10.66 4.30
CA TYR A 130 12.75 -9.93 4.82
C TYR A 130 13.03 -9.38 6.23
N GLU A 131 13.34 -10.25 7.17
CA GLU A 131 13.56 -9.87 8.57
C GLU A 131 14.70 -8.88 8.80
N PRO A 132 15.86 -8.98 8.10
CA PRO A 132 16.91 -7.99 8.28
C PRO A 132 16.50 -6.59 7.87
N TYR A 133 15.68 -6.43 6.83
CA TYR A 133 15.13 -5.14 6.45
C TYR A 133 14.23 -4.57 7.55
N HIS A 134 13.28 -5.35 8.03
CA HIS A 134 12.37 -4.92 9.10
C HIS A 134 13.11 -4.63 10.42
N ARG A 135 14.12 -5.43 10.78
CA ARG A 135 15.00 -5.12 11.93
C ARG A 135 15.78 -3.82 11.76
N ALA A 136 16.23 -3.50 10.55
CA ALA A 136 16.91 -2.25 10.28
C ALA A 136 15.96 -1.04 10.45
N VAL A 137 14.72 -1.15 9.97
CA VAL A 137 13.68 -0.13 10.19
C VAL A 137 13.41 0.02 11.69
N ASP A 138 13.20 -1.08 12.42
CA ASP A 138 13.02 -1.08 13.88
C ASP A 138 14.18 -0.42 14.64
N GLY A 139 15.41 -0.75 14.24
CA GLY A 139 16.61 -0.19 14.86
C GLY A 139 16.75 1.32 14.63
N VAL A 140 16.32 1.83 13.46
CA VAL A 140 16.34 3.28 13.21
C VAL A 140 15.23 3.95 14.03
N ILE A 141 14.01 3.42 14.05
CA ILE A 141 12.90 3.93 14.86
C ILE A 141 13.29 3.93 16.35
N GLY A 142 13.88 2.84 16.85
CA GLY A 142 14.32 2.72 18.24
C GLY A 142 15.24 3.86 18.67
N ARG A 143 16.22 4.24 17.84
CA ARG A 143 17.12 5.38 18.11
C ARG A 143 16.39 6.72 18.26
N PHE A 144 15.32 6.95 17.49
CA PHE A 144 14.49 8.15 17.62
C PHE A 144 13.73 8.13 18.94
N LEU A 145 13.10 7.01 19.27
CA LEU A 145 12.32 6.86 20.51
C LEU A 145 13.20 6.96 21.76
N GLU A 146 14.42 6.39 21.73
CA GLU A 146 15.43 6.54 22.79
C GLU A 146 15.86 8.00 22.99
N ALA A 147 15.87 8.79 21.90
CA ALA A 147 16.13 10.23 21.96
C ALA A 147 14.89 11.07 22.35
N GLY A 148 13.76 10.44 22.65
CA GLY A 148 12.50 11.13 23.00
C GLY A 148 11.77 11.73 21.77
N VAL A 149 12.09 11.29 20.57
CA VAL A 149 11.49 11.79 19.32
C VAL A 149 10.59 10.71 18.72
N ALA A 150 9.31 11.02 18.51
CA ALA A 150 8.42 10.18 17.72
C ALA A 150 8.64 10.47 16.21
N PRO A 151 9.25 9.54 15.44
CA PRO A 151 9.56 9.82 14.05
C PRO A 151 8.32 9.78 13.15
N LEU A 152 8.31 10.62 12.13
CA LEU A 152 7.47 10.49 10.95
C LEU A 152 8.07 9.43 10.01
N LEU A 153 7.26 8.61 9.40
CA LEU A 153 7.70 7.62 8.42
C LEU A 153 7.20 7.97 7.02
N LEU A 154 8.11 8.18 6.09
CA LEU A 154 7.79 8.49 4.70
C LEU A 154 8.41 7.44 3.78
N SER A 155 7.58 6.58 3.17
CA SER A 155 8.04 5.59 2.20
C SER A 155 7.96 6.15 0.78
N ILE A 156 9.03 5.95 0.01
CA ILE A 156 9.17 6.44 -1.37
C ILE A 156 9.07 5.26 -2.33
N HIS A 157 8.08 5.33 -3.20
CA HIS A 157 7.77 4.34 -4.22
C HIS A 157 7.68 4.97 -5.60
N SER A 158 7.45 4.17 -6.63
CA SER A 158 7.14 4.65 -7.96
C SER A 158 6.23 3.71 -8.73
N PHE A 159 5.33 4.28 -9.53
CA PHE A 159 4.34 3.57 -10.32
C PHE A 159 4.50 3.80 -11.83
N THR A 160 4.02 2.85 -12.63
CA THR A 160 4.07 2.92 -14.08
C THR A 160 3.15 4.00 -14.65
N GLU A 161 3.56 4.67 -15.72
CA GLU A 161 2.79 5.71 -16.44
C GLU A 161 1.48 5.21 -17.06
N SER A 162 1.34 3.89 -17.19
CA SER A 162 0.12 3.25 -17.67
C SER A 162 -0.11 1.90 -17.00
N TRP A 163 -1.35 1.46 -16.97
CA TRP A 163 -1.74 0.12 -16.53
C TRP A 163 -2.73 -0.48 -17.52
N LYS A 164 -2.38 -1.64 -18.13
CA LYS A 164 -3.20 -2.28 -19.15
C LYS A 164 -3.64 -1.30 -20.24
N GLU A 165 -2.67 -0.56 -20.79
CA GLU A 165 -2.84 0.46 -21.85
C GLU A 165 -3.63 1.71 -21.43
N LEU A 166 -4.13 1.78 -20.19
CA LEU A 166 -4.80 2.97 -19.67
C LEU A 166 -3.77 3.91 -19.05
N PRO A 167 -3.65 5.17 -19.52
CA PRO A 167 -2.75 6.15 -18.94
C PRO A 167 -3.13 6.46 -17.49
N ARG A 168 -2.14 6.62 -16.63
CA ARG A 168 -2.27 7.12 -15.27
C ARG A 168 -1.95 8.61 -15.24
N PRO A 169 -2.92 9.48 -14.98
CA PRO A 169 -2.72 10.92 -15.16
C PRO A 169 -1.85 11.56 -14.07
N TRP A 170 -1.78 10.94 -12.89
CA TRP A 170 -1.09 11.51 -11.73
C TRP A 170 0.43 11.53 -11.96
N HIS A 171 1.06 12.65 -11.63
CA HIS A 171 2.52 12.77 -11.58
C HIS A 171 3.07 12.18 -10.28
N VAL A 172 2.30 12.35 -9.19
CA VAL A 172 2.61 11.87 -7.85
C VAL A 172 1.32 11.46 -7.14
N GLY A 173 1.38 10.41 -6.33
CA GLY A 173 0.32 10.00 -5.42
C GLY A 173 0.79 10.07 -3.98
N VAL A 174 -0.11 10.37 -3.05
CA VAL A 174 0.10 10.23 -1.61
C VAL A 174 -0.88 9.19 -1.10
N LEU A 175 -0.36 8.08 -0.56
CA LEU A 175 -1.16 6.98 -0.06
C LEU A 175 -1.10 6.94 1.47
N PHE A 176 -2.25 6.74 2.09
CA PHE A 176 -2.40 6.69 3.53
C PHE A 176 -3.68 5.94 3.91
N GLY A 177 -3.73 5.44 5.16
CA GLY A 177 -4.92 4.82 5.74
C GLY A 177 -5.75 5.85 6.51
N ASP A 178 -6.24 5.44 7.69
CA ASP A 178 -7.04 6.33 8.55
C ASP A 178 -6.23 7.48 9.18
N ASP A 179 -4.90 7.35 9.24
CA ASP A 179 -4.02 8.38 9.78
C ASP A 179 -3.50 9.32 8.68
N ALA A 180 -4.14 10.46 8.54
CA ALA A 180 -3.79 11.48 7.57
C ALA A 180 -2.85 12.57 8.10
N ARG A 181 -2.31 12.44 9.33
CA ARG A 181 -1.49 13.49 9.97
C ARG A 181 -0.29 13.94 9.13
N LEU A 182 0.39 13.00 8.45
CA LEU A 182 1.48 13.32 7.53
C LEU A 182 0.98 13.52 6.09
N ALA A 183 -0.05 12.80 5.68
CA ALA A 183 -0.54 12.81 4.30
C ALA A 183 -1.17 14.15 3.91
N ASN A 184 -2.03 14.74 4.77
CA ASN A 184 -2.69 16.01 4.45
C ASN A 184 -1.69 17.16 4.19
N PRO A 185 -0.69 17.44 5.05
CA PRO A 185 0.31 18.46 4.76
C PRO A 185 1.14 18.18 3.50
N LEU A 186 1.41 16.90 3.19
CA LEU A 186 2.07 16.53 1.92
C LEU A 186 1.19 16.83 0.72
N LEU A 187 -0.10 16.46 0.75
CA LEU A 187 -1.06 16.74 -0.30
C LEU A 187 -1.18 18.25 -0.54
N GLU A 188 -1.35 19.05 0.52
CA GLU A 188 -1.41 20.51 0.43
C GLU A 188 -0.14 21.09 -0.21
N ALA A 189 1.02 20.59 0.20
CA ALA A 189 2.29 21.05 -0.34
C ALA A 189 2.49 20.65 -1.81
N PHE A 190 2.04 19.45 -2.23
CA PHE A 190 2.05 19.04 -3.62
C PHE A 190 1.07 19.84 -4.49
N TYR A 191 -0.16 20.06 -4.00
CA TYR A 191 -1.15 20.90 -4.72
C TYR A 191 -0.64 22.34 -4.91
N ALA A 192 0.10 22.87 -3.94
CA ALA A 192 0.66 24.21 -4.02
C ALA A 192 1.76 24.37 -5.10
N GLU A 193 2.32 23.27 -5.64
CA GLU A 193 3.26 23.32 -6.78
C GLU A 193 2.62 23.85 -8.07
N GLY A 194 1.32 23.58 -8.27
CA GLY A 194 0.52 24.11 -9.39
C GLY A 194 0.79 23.45 -10.75
N ASP A 195 1.91 22.72 -10.92
CA ASP A 195 2.30 22.03 -12.15
C ASP A 195 2.13 20.51 -12.06
N LEU A 196 1.61 20.00 -10.94
CA LEU A 196 1.44 18.57 -10.68
C LEU A 196 -0.04 18.14 -10.74
N ILE A 197 -0.29 16.96 -11.30
CA ILE A 197 -1.53 16.22 -11.08
C ILE A 197 -1.25 15.27 -9.91
N VAL A 198 -1.88 15.55 -8.77
CA VAL A 198 -1.66 14.83 -7.52
C VAL A 198 -2.81 13.84 -7.30
N GLY A 199 -2.48 12.61 -6.94
CA GLY A 199 -3.43 11.57 -6.57
C GLY A 199 -3.52 11.43 -5.05
N GLU A 200 -4.73 11.48 -4.51
CA GLU A 200 -5.02 11.10 -3.12
C GLU A 200 -5.48 9.66 -3.11
N ASN A 201 -4.69 8.77 -2.46
CA ASN A 201 -4.90 7.32 -2.55
C ASN A 201 -5.04 6.81 -4.00
N GLU A 202 -4.19 7.36 -4.89
CA GLU A 202 -4.09 7.00 -6.29
C GLU A 202 -2.61 6.87 -6.68
N PRO A 203 -2.23 5.92 -7.56
CA PRO A 203 -3.07 4.97 -8.30
C PRO A 203 -3.43 3.70 -7.51
N TYR A 204 -3.10 3.62 -6.24
CA TYR A 204 -3.40 2.48 -5.37
C TYR A 204 -4.23 2.95 -4.19
N ALA A 205 -5.06 2.07 -3.63
CA ALA A 205 -5.67 2.30 -2.33
C ALA A 205 -4.57 2.42 -1.25
N GLY A 206 -4.88 3.12 -0.15
CA GLY A 206 -3.94 3.37 0.93
C GLY A 206 -3.22 2.12 1.48
N GLN A 207 -2.68 2.21 2.66
CA GLN A 207 -1.92 1.13 3.30
C GLN A 207 -2.70 -0.19 3.36
N LEU A 208 -2.00 -1.29 3.10
CA LEU A 208 -2.55 -2.64 3.27
C LEU A 208 -2.15 -3.18 4.65
N GLU A 209 -3.07 -3.89 5.31
CA GLU A 209 -2.75 -4.59 6.55
C GLU A 209 -1.54 -5.53 6.33
N GLY A 210 -0.54 -5.39 7.20
CA GLY A 210 0.69 -6.17 7.13
C GLY A 210 1.78 -5.61 6.21
N ASP A 211 1.56 -4.51 5.48
CA ASP A 211 2.63 -3.84 4.73
C ASP A 211 3.67 -3.18 5.67
N CYS A 212 4.75 -2.65 5.11
CA CYS A 212 5.85 -2.08 5.89
C CYS A 212 5.39 -0.92 6.78
N LEU A 213 4.63 0.04 6.26
CA LEU A 213 4.14 1.17 7.05
C LEU A 213 3.05 0.78 8.05
N TRP A 214 2.24 -0.23 7.74
CA TRP A 214 1.30 -0.77 8.72
C TRP A 214 2.03 -1.37 9.92
N GLN A 215 3.09 -2.18 9.69
CA GLN A 215 3.88 -2.81 10.75
C GLN A 215 4.63 -1.78 11.61
N HIS A 216 5.29 -0.81 10.99
CA HIS A 216 6.22 0.10 11.67
C HIS A 216 5.60 1.45 12.04
N GLY A 217 4.59 1.90 11.30
CA GLY A 217 3.91 3.17 11.50
C GLY A 217 2.57 3.00 12.21
N VAL A 218 1.58 2.41 11.52
CA VAL A 218 0.19 2.31 12.00
C VAL A 218 0.10 1.61 13.36
N GLN A 219 0.70 0.43 13.49
CA GLN A 219 0.67 -0.33 14.75
C GLN A 219 1.35 0.39 15.93
N ARG A 220 2.21 1.36 15.64
CA ARG A 220 2.93 2.14 16.65
C ARG A 220 2.36 3.54 16.86
N GLY A 221 1.29 3.91 16.12
CA GLY A 221 0.70 5.24 16.17
C GLY A 221 1.61 6.35 15.64
N LEU A 222 2.65 6.00 14.87
CA LEU A 222 3.57 6.95 14.24
C LEU A 222 2.92 7.49 12.95
N ALA A 223 2.94 8.81 12.77
CA ALA A 223 2.42 9.44 11.57
C ALA A 223 3.24 9.01 10.35
N ASN A 224 2.56 8.58 9.29
CA ASN A 224 3.19 7.93 8.16
C ASN A 224 2.44 8.19 6.86
N ALA A 225 3.14 8.10 5.72
CA ALA A 225 2.57 8.16 4.38
C ALA A 225 3.49 7.48 3.35
N ILE A 226 2.92 7.06 2.23
CA ILE A 226 3.65 6.63 1.04
C ILE A 226 3.57 7.75 0.01
N VAL A 227 4.68 8.07 -0.64
CA VAL A 227 4.71 8.89 -1.84
C VAL A 227 5.08 8.00 -3.03
N GLU A 228 4.19 7.95 -3.99
CA GLU A 228 4.33 7.26 -5.26
C GLU A 228 4.66 8.26 -6.37
N ILE A 229 5.77 8.12 -7.06
CA ILE A 229 6.16 9.01 -8.16
C ILE A 229 6.03 8.27 -9.49
N ARG A 230 5.41 8.89 -10.51
CA ARG A 230 5.27 8.24 -11.81
C ARG A 230 6.64 8.02 -12.47
N GLN A 231 6.91 6.80 -12.91
CA GLN A 231 8.24 6.31 -13.31
C GLN A 231 8.85 7.06 -14.51
N ASP A 232 8.06 7.52 -15.45
CA ASP A 232 8.54 8.31 -16.59
C ASP A 232 9.25 9.61 -16.16
N LEU A 233 8.89 10.16 -15.00
CA LEU A 233 9.45 11.38 -14.43
C LEU A 233 10.79 11.19 -13.70
N ILE A 234 11.10 9.94 -13.33
CA ILE A 234 12.30 9.57 -12.55
C ILE A 234 13.08 8.39 -13.15
N ARG A 235 12.86 8.11 -14.43
CA ARG A 235 13.53 7.00 -15.13
C ARG A 235 15.01 7.25 -15.34
N ASP A 236 15.41 8.49 -15.56
CA ASP A 236 16.78 8.88 -15.81
C ASP A 236 17.39 9.75 -14.67
N ALA A 237 18.69 9.95 -14.72
CA ALA A 237 19.43 10.68 -13.70
C ALA A 237 18.98 12.14 -13.56
N ALA A 238 18.56 12.79 -14.66
CA ALA A 238 18.10 14.18 -14.65
C ALA A 238 16.76 14.30 -13.93
N GLY A 239 15.80 13.44 -14.25
CA GLY A 239 14.51 13.32 -13.58
C GLY A 239 14.66 12.99 -12.10
N GLN A 240 15.50 12.00 -11.77
CA GLN A 240 15.80 11.62 -10.38
C GLN A 240 16.36 12.80 -9.56
N ALA A 241 17.30 13.55 -10.13
CA ALA A 241 17.86 14.74 -9.46
C ALA A 241 16.83 15.87 -9.31
N ALA A 242 16.02 16.12 -10.33
CA ALA A 242 14.96 17.13 -10.30
C ALA A 242 13.90 16.80 -9.25
N TRP A 243 13.41 15.55 -9.23
CA TRP A 243 12.42 15.09 -8.25
C TRP A 243 13.01 15.00 -6.84
N GLY A 244 14.26 14.59 -6.68
CA GLY A 244 14.94 14.61 -5.39
C GLY A 244 14.99 16.00 -4.76
N LYS A 245 15.32 17.03 -5.57
CA LYS A 245 15.30 18.44 -5.13
C LYS A 245 13.88 18.94 -4.82
N ARG A 246 12.90 18.61 -5.69
CA ARG A 246 11.48 18.98 -5.49
C ARG A 246 10.96 18.37 -4.19
N MET A 247 11.14 17.07 -3.99
CA MET A 247 10.75 16.38 -2.78
C MET A 247 11.42 16.97 -1.53
N ALA A 248 12.72 17.27 -1.57
CA ALA A 248 13.42 17.88 -0.44
C ALA A 248 12.78 19.22 -0.05
N ARG A 249 12.45 20.06 -1.01
CA ARG A 249 11.79 21.37 -0.76
C ARG A 249 10.38 21.21 -0.19
N ILE A 250 9.58 20.27 -0.74
CA ILE A 250 8.23 20.00 -0.28
C ILE A 250 8.25 19.44 1.14
N VAL A 251 9.04 18.41 1.39
CA VAL A 251 9.14 17.77 2.71
C VAL A 251 9.73 18.73 3.74
N GLU A 252 10.72 19.55 3.38
CA GLU A 252 11.25 20.57 4.27
C GLU A 252 10.15 21.55 4.72
N LYS A 253 9.29 21.99 3.81
CA LYS A 253 8.14 22.85 4.13
C LYS A 253 7.17 22.15 5.09
N VAL A 254 6.88 20.88 4.84
CA VAL A 254 6.00 20.07 5.70
C VAL A 254 6.60 19.91 7.11
N LEU A 255 7.91 19.67 7.24
CA LEU A 255 8.58 19.54 8.54
C LEU A 255 8.61 20.84 9.34
N GLN A 256 8.48 22.00 8.68
CA GLN A 256 8.40 23.32 9.34
C GLN A 256 6.99 23.66 9.81
N ASP A 257 5.97 22.89 9.42
CA ASP A 257 4.61 23.07 9.91
C ASP A 257 4.54 22.79 11.42
N ALA A 258 3.94 23.71 12.17
CA ALA A 258 3.85 23.62 13.63
C ALA A 258 3.06 22.37 14.09
N ALA A 259 2.07 21.93 13.32
CA ALA A 259 1.30 20.72 13.61
C ALA A 259 2.18 19.46 13.47
N ILE A 260 3.03 19.43 12.46
CA ILE A 260 3.99 18.34 12.22
C ILE A 260 5.12 18.36 13.26
N ALA A 261 5.69 19.53 13.56
CA ALA A 261 6.72 19.69 14.59
C ALA A 261 6.24 19.23 15.97
N GLY A 262 4.95 19.47 16.28
CA GLY A 262 4.31 19.01 17.53
C GLY A 262 4.18 17.48 17.64
N LEU A 263 4.10 16.75 16.52
CA LEU A 263 4.03 15.29 16.53
C LEU A 263 5.32 14.64 17.04
N GLY A 264 6.48 15.22 16.72
CA GLY A 264 7.80 14.75 17.19
C GLY A 264 8.06 15.02 18.69
N ALA A 265 7.43 16.07 19.25
CA ALA A 265 7.61 16.46 20.64
C ALA A 265 6.72 15.71 21.63
N SER A 266 5.74 14.96 21.17
CA SER A 266 4.66 14.36 21.99
C SER A 266 5.06 13.08 22.74
N ALA A 267 6.30 12.59 22.61
CA ALA A 267 6.78 11.41 23.33
C ALA A 267 7.00 11.65 24.85
N SER A 268 6.91 12.90 25.33
CA SER A 268 7.09 13.27 26.74
C SER A 268 5.78 13.47 27.54
N GLY A 269 4.60 13.25 26.95
CA GLY A 269 3.27 13.43 27.56
C GLY A 269 2.59 12.08 27.83
N SER A 270 2.75 11.56 29.04
CA SER A 270 1.88 10.67 29.86
C SER A 270 0.83 9.81 29.10
N GLY A 271 1.27 8.94 28.22
CA GLY A 271 0.60 7.69 27.93
C GLY A 271 1.54 6.59 28.38
N GLU A 272 1.14 5.73 29.32
CA GLU A 272 1.96 4.68 29.90
C GLU A 272 2.57 3.76 28.82
N TRP A 273 3.75 4.11 28.38
CA TRP A 273 4.64 3.20 27.65
C TRP A 273 5.50 2.49 28.71
N GLY A 274 4.96 1.40 29.25
CA GLY A 274 5.71 0.55 30.16
C GLY A 274 6.88 -0.11 29.44
N VAL A 275 8.07 0.48 29.53
CA VAL A 275 9.32 -0.22 29.27
C VAL A 275 9.64 -1.07 30.50
N GLY A 276 9.09 -2.29 30.54
CA GLY A 276 9.49 -3.32 31.46
C GLY A 276 10.73 -4.03 30.95
N ASN A 277 11.74 -4.14 31.79
CA ASN A 277 12.94 -4.95 31.57
C ASN A 277 12.59 -6.34 31.02
N GLY A 278 13.05 -6.64 29.79
CA GLY A 278 13.33 -8.00 29.36
C GLY A 278 12.13 -8.94 29.13
N GLY A 279 11.02 -8.47 28.60
CA GLY A 279 9.94 -9.36 28.19
C GLY A 279 9.02 -8.67 27.18
N VAL A 280 8.93 -9.23 25.97
CA VAL A 280 7.96 -8.84 24.96
C VAL A 280 6.57 -9.12 25.52
N VAL A 281 5.84 -8.10 25.95
CA VAL A 281 4.41 -8.23 26.26
C VAL A 281 3.65 -8.14 24.93
N VAL A 282 3.40 -9.31 24.35
CA VAL A 282 2.42 -9.46 23.29
C VAL A 282 1.04 -9.26 23.93
N ARG A 283 0.40 -8.13 23.70
CA ARG A 283 -1.05 -8.03 23.92
C ARG A 283 -1.73 -8.93 22.90
N GLN A 284 -2.39 -9.96 23.39
CA GLN A 284 -3.30 -10.76 22.59
C GLN A 284 -4.42 -9.86 22.03
N PRO A 285 -4.77 -9.99 20.75
CA PRO A 285 -5.95 -9.33 20.20
C PRO A 285 -7.20 -9.84 20.93
N PRO A 286 -8.24 -9.01 21.11
CA PRO A 286 -9.49 -9.45 21.71
C PRO A 286 -10.10 -10.55 20.84
N THR A 287 -10.52 -11.63 21.49
CA THR A 287 -11.21 -12.77 20.88
C THR A 287 -12.47 -12.32 20.13
N PRO A 288 -12.78 -12.91 18.95
CA PRO A 288 -13.94 -12.54 18.17
C PRO A 288 -15.20 -13.25 18.70
N HIS A 289 -15.81 -12.76 19.76
CA HIS A 289 -17.17 -13.13 20.16
C HIS A 289 -17.84 -11.96 20.87
N SER A 290 -18.64 -11.26 20.11
CA SER A 290 -19.94 -10.64 20.44
C SER A 290 -20.20 -9.40 19.57
N ARG A 291 -20.87 -9.61 18.44
CA ARG A 291 -21.63 -8.54 17.81
C ARG A 291 -22.84 -8.23 18.70
N PRO A 292 -23.05 -6.98 19.13
CA PRO A 292 -24.36 -6.58 19.62
C PRO A 292 -25.35 -6.38 18.47
N PRO A 293 -26.66 -6.56 18.71
CA PRO A 293 -27.68 -6.50 17.68
C PRO A 293 -27.94 -5.08 17.17
N HIS A 294 -28.32 -4.99 15.91
CA HIS A 294 -28.79 -3.78 15.26
C HIS A 294 -29.92 -3.11 16.04
N SER A 295 -29.65 -2.00 16.70
CA SER A 295 -30.61 -0.94 16.97
C SER A 295 -29.91 0.28 17.59
N ARG A 296 -30.13 1.46 16.96
CA ARG A 296 -29.79 2.84 17.34
C ARG A 296 -28.70 3.49 16.48
N LEU A 297 -29.10 3.79 15.25
CA LEU A 297 -28.64 4.95 14.51
C LEU A 297 -29.66 6.09 14.71
N HIS A 298 -29.80 6.57 15.92
CA HIS A 298 -30.42 7.85 16.28
C HIS A 298 -29.81 8.26 17.61
N ASP A 299 -28.95 9.23 17.58
CA ASP A 299 -28.50 10.19 18.58
C ASP A 299 -26.97 10.40 18.51
N LEU A 300 -26.50 11.07 17.50
CA LEU A 300 -25.25 11.85 17.51
C LEU A 300 -25.41 13.05 16.55
N ALA A 301 -26.46 13.81 16.74
CA ALA A 301 -26.53 15.19 16.27
C ALA A 301 -26.12 16.08 17.44
N HIS A 302 -24.87 16.51 17.43
CA HIS A 302 -24.32 17.74 17.99
C HIS A 302 -22.84 17.51 18.41
N GLN A 303 -21.96 17.51 17.44
CA GLN A 303 -20.58 17.98 17.67
C GLN A 303 -20.10 18.77 16.43
N LYS A 304 -19.52 19.90 16.73
CA LYS A 304 -19.22 21.03 15.85
C LYS A 304 -18.44 20.67 14.59
N ASP A 305 -18.92 21.21 13.47
CA ASP A 305 -18.30 21.22 12.15
C ASP A 305 -16.84 21.71 12.21
N GLY A 306 -15.92 20.80 12.00
CA GLY A 306 -14.54 21.04 11.58
C GLY A 306 -14.43 20.69 10.10
N ASP A 307 -13.88 21.58 9.32
CA ASP A 307 -13.76 21.63 7.87
C ASP A 307 -13.25 20.29 7.25
N HIS A 308 -14.15 19.35 6.98
CA HIS A 308 -13.86 18.15 6.18
C HIS A 308 -14.19 18.48 4.70
N PRO A 309 -13.37 18.09 3.70
CA PRO A 309 -13.66 18.35 2.27
C PRO A 309 -15.04 17.84 1.83
N MET A 310 -15.60 16.81 2.50
CA MET A 310 -16.97 16.34 2.30
C MET A 310 -18.03 17.34 2.81
N SER A 311 -17.71 18.31 3.65
CA SER A 311 -18.65 19.33 4.12
C SER A 311 -18.97 20.42 3.07
N LYS A 312 -18.22 20.44 1.95
CA LYS A 312 -18.42 21.40 0.83
C LYS A 312 -19.23 20.84 -0.33
N LEU A 313 -19.49 19.52 -0.35
CA LEU A 313 -20.35 18.93 -1.37
C LEU A 313 -21.80 18.96 -0.88
N ASP A 314 -22.65 19.68 -1.61
CA ASP A 314 -24.10 19.57 -1.45
C ASP A 314 -24.53 18.09 -1.58
N LYS A 315 -25.51 17.67 -0.77
CA LYS A 315 -26.05 16.30 -0.82
C LYS A 315 -26.50 15.88 -2.23
N GLY A 316 -27.00 16.83 -3.02
CA GLY A 316 -27.38 16.62 -4.40
C GLY A 316 -26.18 16.24 -5.26
N LEU A 317 -25.10 17.02 -5.16
CA LEU A 317 -23.86 16.76 -5.91
C LEU A 317 -23.21 15.43 -5.48
N THR A 318 -23.16 15.12 -4.20
CA THR A 318 -22.66 13.82 -3.69
C THR A 318 -23.45 12.66 -4.31
N THR A 319 -24.80 12.73 -4.29
CA THR A 319 -25.65 11.70 -4.90
C THR A 319 -25.41 11.58 -6.42
N GLU A 320 -25.20 12.70 -7.12
CA GLU A 320 -24.90 12.68 -8.55
C GLU A 320 -23.54 12.04 -8.85
N LEU A 321 -22.52 12.31 -8.05
CA LEU A 321 -21.19 11.70 -8.18
C LEU A 321 -21.22 10.18 -7.91
N GLU A 322 -21.91 9.77 -6.85
CA GLU A 322 -22.15 8.35 -6.54
C GLU A 322 -22.91 7.65 -7.67
N ALA A 323 -23.97 8.28 -8.19
CA ALA A 323 -24.73 7.76 -9.32
C ALA A 323 -23.87 7.68 -10.60
N ALA A 324 -22.99 8.66 -10.82
CA ALA A 324 -22.07 8.65 -11.97
C ALA A 324 -21.02 7.52 -11.84
N ALA A 325 -20.47 7.32 -10.66
CA ALA A 325 -19.53 6.22 -10.38
C ALA A 325 -20.21 4.85 -10.56
N PHE A 326 -21.43 4.69 -10.07
CA PHE A 326 -22.22 3.48 -10.25
C PHE A 326 -22.50 3.20 -11.73
N ARG A 327 -22.93 4.21 -12.51
CA ARG A 327 -23.14 4.08 -13.96
C ARG A 327 -21.86 3.62 -14.69
N ARG A 328 -20.71 4.18 -14.31
CA ARG A 328 -19.41 3.80 -14.88
C ARG A 328 -19.04 2.35 -14.54
N LEU A 329 -19.30 1.90 -13.31
CA LEU A 329 -19.10 0.51 -12.89
C LEU A 329 -19.97 -0.46 -13.70
N VAL A 330 -21.26 -0.14 -13.86
CA VAL A 330 -22.21 -0.93 -14.66
C VAL A 330 -21.76 -1.01 -16.12
N GLU A 331 -21.36 0.12 -16.72
CA GLU A 331 -20.84 0.16 -18.08
C GLU A 331 -19.57 -0.70 -18.24
N HIS A 332 -18.67 -0.65 -17.27
CA HIS A 332 -17.49 -1.50 -17.24
C HIS A 332 -17.86 -2.98 -17.23
N PHE A 333 -18.80 -3.40 -16.39
CA PHE A 333 -19.25 -4.80 -16.33
C PHE A 333 -19.96 -5.27 -17.61
N ARG A 334 -20.65 -4.39 -18.32
CA ARG A 334 -21.25 -4.69 -19.64
C ARG A 334 -20.20 -4.95 -20.71
N LYS A 335 -19.05 -4.25 -20.64
CA LYS A 335 -17.92 -4.44 -21.57
C LYS A 335 -17.09 -5.69 -21.24
N ARG A 336 -17.01 -6.08 -19.95
CA ARG A 336 -16.23 -7.22 -19.46
C ARG A 336 -17.02 -8.52 -19.43
N THR A 337 -17.57 -8.93 -20.59
CA THR A 337 -18.30 -10.19 -20.73
C THR A 337 -17.41 -11.45 -20.64
N ASP A 338 -16.10 -11.26 -20.74
CA ASP A 338 -15.07 -12.29 -20.54
C ASP A 338 -14.97 -12.78 -19.09
N VAL A 339 -15.30 -11.93 -18.12
CA VAL A 339 -15.23 -12.24 -16.67
C VAL A 339 -16.55 -12.85 -16.21
N GLN A 340 -16.51 -14.06 -15.66
CA GLN A 340 -17.69 -14.77 -15.18
C GLN A 340 -18.13 -14.27 -13.79
N ASN A 341 -19.40 -14.48 -13.43
CA ASN A 341 -19.90 -14.08 -12.11
C ASN A 341 -19.20 -14.80 -10.97
N ILE A 342 -18.78 -16.05 -11.18
CA ILE A 342 -18.05 -16.83 -10.18
C ILE A 342 -16.64 -16.24 -9.95
N ASP A 343 -16.00 -15.73 -10.99
CA ASP A 343 -14.69 -15.08 -10.87
C ASP A 343 -14.78 -13.80 -10.04
N LEU A 344 -15.84 -13.00 -10.27
CA LEU A 344 -16.12 -11.79 -9.49
C LEU A 344 -16.43 -12.13 -8.02
N MET A 345 -17.23 -13.18 -7.76
CA MET A 345 -17.53 -13.63 -6.40
C MET A 345 -16.26 -14.06 -5.66
N ASN A 346 -15.39 -14.83 -6.30
CA ASN A 346 -14.14 -15.31 -5.71
C ASN A 346 -13.13 -14.18 -5.46
N LEU A 347 -13.15 -13.14 -6.32
CA LEU A 347 -12.19 -12.03 -6.25
C LEU A 347 -12.66 -10.89 -5.32
N ALA A 348 -13.94 -10.52 -5.42
CA ALA A 348 -14.47 -9.29 -4.82
C ALA A 348 -15.62 -9.54 -3.82
N GLY A 349 -16.04 -10.79 -3.61
CA GLY A 349 -17.17 -11.13 -2.73
C GLY A 349 -18.54 -10.73 -3.26
N PHE A 350 -18.64 -10.13 -4.46
CA PHE A 350 -19.90 -9.80 -5.12
C PHE A 350 -19.80 -9.95 -6.63
N CYS A 351 -20.95 -10.02 -7.31
CA CYS A 351 -21.01 -10.15 -8.76
C CYS A 351 -22.13 -9.28 -9.37
N ARG A 352 -22.33 -9.36 -10.68
CA ARG A 352 -23.40 -8.63 -11.39
C ARG A 352 -24.80 -8.93 -10.81
N ASN A 353 -25.04 -10.15 -10.33
CA ASN A 353 -26.30 -10.51 -9.69
C ASN A 353 -26.48 -9.80 -8.33
N CYS A 354 -25.41 -9.70 -7.53
CA CYS A 354 -25.45 -8.96 -6.26
C CYS A 354 -25.75 -7.49 -6.51
N LEU A 355 -25.06 -6.88 -7.48
CA LEU A 355 -25.27 -5.47 -7.85
C LEU A 355 -26.72 -5.24 -8.34
N SER A 356 -27.30 -6.20 -9.09
CA SER A 356 -28.70 -6.13 -9.52
C SER A 356 -29.67 -6.22 -8.34
N ASN A 357 -29.38 -7.06 -7.35
CA ASN A 357 -30.20 -7.19 -6.14
C ASN A 357 -30.15 -5.88 -5.32
N TRP A 358 -28.96 -5.31 -5.10
CA TRP A 358 -28.79 -4.03 -4.38
C TRP A 358 -29.52 -2.90 -5.09
N TYR A 359 -29.51 -2.86 -6.42
CA TYR A 359 -30.27 -1.87 -7.19
C TYR A 359 -31.78 -2.04 -7.01
N GLN A 360 -32.27 -3.28 -6.97
CA GLN A 360 -33.67 -3.58 -6.70
C GLN A 360 -34.08 -3.19 -5.28
N GLU A 361 -33.25 -3.48 -4.29
CA GLU A 361 -33.46 -3.13 -2.88
C GLU A 361 -33.52 -1.60 -2.71
N ALA A 362 -32.57 -0.89 -3.29
CA ALA A 362 -32.55 0.58 -3.26
C ALA A 362 -33.77 1.22 -3.96
N ALA A 363 -34.31 0.61 -5.00
CA ALA A 363 -35.55 1.02 -5.65
C ALA A 363 -36.76 0.82 -4.71
N ALA A 364 -36.84 -0.36 -4.06
CA ALA A 364 -37.92 -0.68 -3.14
C ALA A 364 -37.95 0.27 -1.93
N GLU A 365 -36.80 0.61 -1.35
CA GLU A 365 -36.66 1.60 -0.27
C GLU A 365 -37.19 2.98 -0.66
N ARG A 366 -37.22 3.32 -1.96
CA ARG A 366 -37.73 4.55 -2.51
C ARG A 366 -39.16 4.45 -3.07
N GLY A 367 -39.83 3.33 -2.77
CA GLY A 367 -41.20 3.07 -3.21
C GLY A 367 -41.33 2.74 -4.71
N VAL A 368 -40.24 2.44 -5.38
CA VAL A 368 -40.23 2.08 -6.81
C VAL A 368 -40.24 0.55 -6.93
N THR A 369 -41.29 0.01 -7.55
CA THR A 369 -41.40 -1.43 -7.82
C THR A 369 -40.56 -1.79 -9.05
N LEU A 370 -39.48 -2.54 -8.85
CA LEU A 370 -38.61 -3.03 -9.91
C LEU A 370 -38.55 -4.57 -9.85
N THR A 371 -38.83 -5.23 -10.97
CA THR A 371 -38.71 -6.70 -11.02
C THR A 371 -37.22 -7.11 -11.02
N LYS A 372 -36.94 -8.32 -10.56
CA LYS A 372 -35.58 -8.89 -10.57
C LYS A 372 -34.96 -8.91 -11.96
N ASP A 373 -35.76 -9.23 -12.98
CA ASP A 373 -35.27 -9.30 -14.37
C ASP A 373 -35.00 -7.88 -14.91
N ALA A 374 -35.82 -6.90 -14.59
CA ALA A 374 -35.55 -5.51 -14.96
C ALA A 374 -34.28 -4.96 -14.27
N ALA A 375 -34.07 -5.27 -12.98
CA ALA A 375 -32.85 -4.88 -12.29
C ALA A 375 -31.60 -5.57 -12.90
N ARG A 376 -31.71 -6.83 -13.30
CA ARG A 376 -30.63 -7.53 -14.01
C ARG A 376 -30.36 -6.89 -15.37
N GLU A 377 -31.39 -6.58 -16.15
CA GLU A 377 -31.22 -5.96 -17.47
C GLU A 377 -30.48 -4.62 -17.37
N ILE A 378 -30.74 -3.83 -16.32
CA ILE A 378 -29.99 -2.60 -16.02
C ILE A 378 -28.49 -2.88 -15.83
N VAL A 379 -28.10 -3.93 -15.15
CA VAL A 379 -26.69 -4.22 -14.87
C VAL A 379 -26.01 -4.93 -16.04
N TYR A 380 -26.69 -5.89 -16.67
CA TYR A 380 -26.16 -6.70 -17.76
C TYR A 380 -26.19 -5.99 -19.13
N GLY A 381 -27.07 -4.98 -19.29
CA GLY A 381 -27.28 -4.27 -20.57
C GLY A 381 -28.07 -5.05 -21.59
N MET A 382 -28.61 -6.20 -21.20
CA MET A 382 -29.48 -7.07 -22.01
C MET A 382 -30.26 -8.02 -21.10
N PRO A 383 -31.32 -8.68 -21.57
CA PRO A 383 -32.05 -9.70 -20.83
C PRO A 383 -31.11 -10.79 -20.30
N TYR A 384 -31.24 -11.16 -19.02
CA TYR A 384 -30.30 -12.06 -18.35
C TYR A 384 -30.15 -13.41 -19.05
N LYS A 385 -31.25 -13.99 -19.55
CA LYS A 385 -31.22 -15.25 -20.29
C LYS A 385 -30.41 -15.14 -21.59
N GLU A 386 -30.49 -14.01 -22.25
CA GLU A 386 -29.71 -13.74 -23.47
C GLU A 386 -28.22 -13.61 -23.15
N TRP A 387 -27.89 -12.91 -22.06
CA TRP A 387 -26.51 -12.79 -21.59
C TRP A 387 -25.92 -14.17 -21.23
N GLN A 388 -26.70 -15.00 -20.54
CA GLN A 388 -26.28 -16.36 -20.20
C GLN A 388 -25.98 -17.18 -21.48
N ALA A 389 -26.87 -17.14 -22.45
CA ALA A 389 -26.68 -17.88 -23.70
C ALA A 389 -25.43 -17.41 -24.51
N LYS A 390 -25.11 -16.12 -24.44
CA LYS A 390 -23.99 -15.55 -25.22
C LYS A 390 -22.65 -15.60 -24.50
N HIS A 391 -22.64 -15.45 -23.17
CA HIS A 391 -21.41 -15.13 -22.44
C HIS A 391 -21.12 -16.03 -21.25
N GLN A 392 -22.11 -16.76 -20.71
CA GLN A 392 -21.89 -17.64 -19.59
C GLN A 392 -21.08 -18.88 -20.01
N LYS A 393 -20.01 -19.16 -19.27
CA LYS A 393 -19.18 -20.36 -19.43
C LYS A 393 -19.30 -21.23 -18.20
N GLU A 394 -19.08 -22.53 -18.37
CA GLU A 394 -18.93 -23.43 -17.22
C GLU A 394 -17.77 -22.98 -16.33
N ALA A 395 -18.01 -23.00 -15.02
CA ALA A 395 -16.97 -22.69 -14.05
C ALA A 395 -15.89 -23.78 -14.06
N SER A 396 -14.63 -23.38 -13.97
CA SER A 396 -13.57 -24.35 -13.75
C SER A 396 -13.73 -25.03 -12.39
N ALA A 397 -13.25 -26.26 -12.24
CA ALA A 397 -13.30 -26.99 -10.97
C ALA A 397 -12.60 -26.19 -9.84
N GLU A 398 -11.54 -25.45 -10.17
CA GLU A 398 -10.83 -24.59 -9.24
C GLU A 398 -11.67 -23.38 -8.79
N ALA A 399 -12.36 -22.72 -9.72
CA ALA A 399 -13.24 -21.60 -9.41
C ALA A 399 -14.45 -22.02 -8.58
N ALA A 400 -15.02 -23.21 -8.87
CA ALA A 400 -16.12 -23.78 -8.10
C ALA A 400 -15.68 -24.13 -6.67
N ALA A 401 -14.52 -24.77 -6.51
CA ALA A 401 -13.96 -25.12 -5.19
C ALA A 401 -13.59 -23.87 -4.36
N ALA A 402 -13.11 -22.80 -4.99
CA ALA A 402 -12.84 -21.53 -4.32
C ALA A 402 -14.13 -20.87 -3.82
N PHE A 403 -15.18 -20.89 -4.65
CA PHE A 403 -16.49 -20.35 -4.28
C PHE A 403 -17.14 -21.09 -3.11
N ASP A 404 -17.02 -22.41 -3.06
CA ASP A 404 -17.57 -23.21 -1.94
C ASP A 404 -16.84 -22.93 -0.62
N LYS A 405 -15.54 -22.65 -0.66
CA LYS A 405 -14.77 -22.23 0.52
C LYS A 405 -15.11 -20.82 1.02
N SER A 406 -15.58 -19.93 0.14
CA SER A 406 -15.94 -18.55 0.51
C SER A 406 -17.34 -18.42 1.14
N LYS A 407 -18.12 -19.50 1.21
CA LYS A 407 -19.46 -19.52 1.84
C LYS A 407 -19.41 -19.74 3.36
N HIS A 408 -18.25 -19.98 3.90
CA HIS A 408 -18.00 -20.15 5.35
C HIS A 408 -17.14 -19.02 5.89
#